data_8b048e821b950be97fe5786bdb89d92e
#
_entry.id   8b048e821b950be97fe5786bdb89d92e
#
_cell.length_a   1.000
_cell.length_b   1.000
_cell.length_c   1.000
_cell.angle_alpha   90.00
_cell.angle_beta   90.00
_cell.angle_gamma   90.00
#
_symmetry.space_group_name_H-M   'P 1'
#
loop_
_entity.id
_entity.type
_entity.pdbx_description
1 polymer ?
#
loop_
_entity_poly.entity_id
_entity_poly.type
_entity_poly.pdbx_seq_one_letter_code
_entity_poly.pdbx_strand_id
1 'polypeptide(L)'
;MQKDSNIESIAVIGGRGRDGTPEPLARVELKMGDVVSIVGPTGSGKTAFINDIELLADANTPSRRRVLINGRPASEFSGSHSKHPIALITQHTNFLSDLPVHRFLRMHADIRQSDKGETVVQETLDFANQLTGEPIIETIGMTELSGGQTRALLLADAVVIGNSPIILLDEIENAGIHRTKALELLHGFQKIFVFVTHDPRIALLSDRRVVMKNGAMQKEIQAEADEKRAAQEIKKLDDLILELRAIIRNGDRVGAALLEERLHAIGYRNGVTP
;
A
#
# COMPACT_ATOMS: atom_id res chain seq x y z
N MET A 1 -18.83 -11.49 -27.48
CA MET A 1 -18.09 -12.15 -26.39
C MET A 1 -17.13 -11.13 -25.80
N GLN A 2 -17.60 -10.33 -24.83
CA GLN A 2 -16.84 -9.23 -24.21
C GLN A 2 -17.15 -9.19 -22.71
N LYS A 3 -16.89 -10.31 -22.00
CA LYS A 3 -17.27 -10.49 -20.59
C LYS A 3 -16.11 -10.81 -19.64
N ASP A 4 -14.87 -10.89 -20.10
CA ASP A 4 -13.72 -11.33 -19.29
C ASP A 4 -12.71 -10.21 -18.94
N SER A 5 -13.08 -8.94 -19.09
CA SER A 5 -12.15 -7.82 -18.84
C SER A 5 -12.18 -7.25 -17.42
N ASN A 6 -13.13 -7.64 -16.58
CA ASN A 6 -13.27 -7.10 -15.24
C ASN A 6 -12.71 -8.10 -14.20
N ILE A 7 -11.71 -7.66 -13.44
CA ILE A 7 -11.16 -8.45 -12.33
C ILE A 7 -12.07 -8.22 -11.12
N GLU A 8 -12.60 -9.31 -10.57
CA GLU A 8 -13.43 -9.32 -9.37
C GLU A 8 -12.64 -9.82 -8.16
N SER A 9 -11.72 -10.77 -8.40
CA SER A 9 -10.89 -11.33 -7.35
C SER A 9 -9.58 -11.89 -7.90
N ILE A 10 -8.59 -12.01 -7.01
CA ILE A 10 -7.42 -12.86 -7.21
C ILE A 10 -7.34 -13.89 -6.10
N ALA A 11 -6.89 -15.11 -6.41
CA ALA A 11 -6.62 -16.12 -5.40
C ALA A 11 -5.17 -16.57 -5.49
N VAL A 12 -4.48 -16.60 -4.35
CA VAL A 12 -3.15 -17.20 -4.25
C VAL A 12 -3.30 -18.60 -3.66
N ILE A 13 -2.99 -19.58 -4.48
CA ILE A 13 -2.96 -20.98 -4.06
C ILE A 13 -1.59 -21.27 -3.45
N GLY A 14 -1.60 -21.86 -2.26
CA GLY A 14 -0.40 -22.19 -1.50
C GLY A 14 0.53 -23.15 -2.26
N GLY A 15 1.80 -22.92 -2.11
CA GLY A 15 2.88 -23.72 -2.67
C GLY A 15 3.69 -24.40 -1.57
N ARG A 16 4.97 -23.99 -1.45
CA ARG A 16 5.92 -24.58 -0.51
C ARG A 16 6.71 -23.49 0.23
N GLY A 17 6.95 -23.73 1.52
CA GLY A 17 7.88 -22.97 2.31
C GLY A 17 9.34 -23.19 1.90
N ARG A 18 10.27 -22.48 2.56
CA ARG A 18 11.71 -22.63 2.30
C ARG A 18 12.26 -24.02 2.59
N ASP A 19 11.65 -24.74 3.50
CA ASP A 19 11.97 -26.12 3.87
C ASP A 19 11.39 -27.15 2.91
N GLY A 20 10.67 -26.70 1.87
CA GLY A 20 10.01 -27.54 0.88
C GLY A 20 8.67 -28.13 1.34
N THR A 21 8.23 -27.86 2.58
CA THR A 21 6.93 -28.34 3.07
C THR A 21 5.77 -27.53 2.44
N PRO A 22 4.59 -28.17 2.26
CA PRO A 22 3.40 -27.45 1.81
C PRO A 22 3.04 -26.31 2.78
N GLU A 23 2.53 -25.21 2.25
CA GLU A 23 2.08 -24.09 3.06
C GLU A 23 0.85 -24.47 3.91
N PRO A 24 0.84 -24.13 5.22
CA PRO A 24 -0.30 -24.41 6.11
C PRO A 24 -1.61 -23.75 5.60
N LEU A 25 -1.53 -22.54 5.08
CA LEU A 25 -2.65 -21.88 4.45
C LEU A 25 -2.68 -22.20 2.95
N ALA A 26 -3.61 -23.05 2.56
CA ALA A 26 -3.68 -23.58 1.21
C ALA A 26 -4.17 -22.55 0.17
N ARG A 27 -4.92 -21.53 0.57
CA ARG A 27 -5.50 -20.53 -0.33
C ARG A 27 -5.78 -19.22 0.41
N VAL A 28 -5.49 -18.11 -0.26
CA VAL A 28 -5.95 -16.76 0.11
C VAL A 28 -6.70 -16.20 -1.08
N GLU A 29 -7.87 -15.64 -0.86
CA GLU A 29 -8.66 -14.98 -1.91
C GLU A 29 -8.82 -13.50 -1.58
N LEU A 30 -8.47 -12.62 -2.52
CA LEU A 30 -8.54 -11.17 -2.41
C LEU A 30 -9.61 -10.66 -3.38
N LYS A 31 -10.56 -9.87 -2.89
CA LYS A 31 -11.69 -9.36 -3.67
C LYS A 31 -11.56 -7.86 -3.90
N MET A 32 -12.22 -7.36 -4.91
CA MET A 32 -12.29 -5.91 -5.14
C MET A 32 -12.84 -5.19 -3.91
N GLY A 33 -12.15 -4.14 -3.50
CA GLY A 33 -12.43 -3.39 -2.27
C GLY A 33 -11.63 -3.85 -1.04
N ASP A 34 -10.94 -5.00 -1.12
CA ASP A 34 -10.15 -5.50 0.01
C ASP A 34 -8.86 -4.68 0.22
N VAL A 35 -8.56 -4.35 1.46
CA VAL A 35 -7.28 -3.87 1.92
C VAL A 35 -6.64 -4.94 2.82
N VAL A 36 -5.58 -5.55 2.34
CA VAL A 36 -4.96 -6.72 3.00
C VAL A 36 -3.51 -6.42 3.34
N SER A 37 -3.08 -6.77 4.54
CA SER A 37 -1.68 -6.67 4.94
C SER A 37 -1.00 -8.03 5.00
N ILE A 38 0.26 -8.07 4.58
CA ILE A 38 1.15 -9.22 4.66
C ILE A 38 2.15 -8.95 5.77
N VAL A 39 2.08 -9.73 6.83
CA VAL A 39 2.86 -9.52 8.04
C VAL A 39 3.76 -10.73 8.35
N GLY A 40 4.83 -10.48 9.07
CA GLY A 40 5.78 -11.52 9.50
C GLY A 40 7.18 -10.94 9.69
N PRO A 41 8.09 -11.67 10.36
CA PRO A 41 9.45 -11.20 10.61
C PRO A 41 10.22 -10.93 9.31
N THR A 42 11.30 -10.17 9.43
CA THR A 42 12.23 -9.99 8.30
C THR A 42 12.71 -11.34 7.80
N GLY A 43 12.74 -11.50 6.48
CA GLY A 43 13.11 -12.76 5.87
C GLY A 43 12.00 -13.84 5.89
N SER A 44 10.76 -13.55 6.31
CA SER A 44 9.67 -14.54 6.32
C SER A 44 9.10 -14.88 4.95
N GLY A 45 9.51 -14.18 3.88
CA GLY A 45 9.04 -14.41 2.50
C GLY A 45 7.93 -13.48 2.03
N LYS A 46 7.70 -12.35 2.70
CA LYS A 46 6.68 -11.35 2.30
C LYS A 46 6.92 -10.81 0.88
N THR A 47 8.15 -10.41 0.58
CA THR A 47 8.53 -9.93 -0.76
C THR A 47 8.38 -11.03 -1.81
N ALA A 48 8.70 -12.28 -1.49
CA ALA A 48 8.45 -13.38 -2.42
C ALA A 48 6.96 -13.60 -2.70
N PHE A 49 6.11 -13.44 -1.68
CA PHE A 49 4.67 -13.53 -1.83
C PHE A 49 4.11 -12.44 -2.75
N ILE A 50 4.54 -11.18 -2.56
CA ILE A 50 4.06 -10.06 -3.38
C ILE A 50 4.57 -10.19 -4.84
N ASN A 51 5.80 -10.68 -5.03
CA ASN A 51 6.36 -10.95 -6.35
C ASN A 51 5.62 -12.09 -7.06
N ASP A 52 5.19 -13.15 -6.34
CA ASP A 52 4.37 -14.20 -6.92
C ASP A 52 3.04 -13.64 -7.45
N ILE A 53 2.43 -12.68 -6.75
CA ILE A 53 1.21 -12.01 -7.22
C ILE A 53 1.54 -11.14 -8.45
N GLU A 54 2.57 -10.31 -8.38
CA GLU A 54 2.98 -9.42 -9.48
C GLU A 54 3.25 -10.19 -10.76
N LEU A 55 3.98 -11.29 -10.65
CA LEU A 55 4.34 -12.15 -11.79
C LEU A 55 3.19 -13.04 -12.25
N LEU A 56 2.04 -13.01 -11.56
CA LEU A 56 0.92 -13.93 -11.81
C LEU A 56 1.42 -15.39 -11.86
N ALA A 57 2.18 -15.77 -10.82
CA ALA A 57 2.88 -17.05 -10.76
C ALA A 57 1.96 -18.24 -11.04
N ASP A 58 2.46 -19.21 -11.82
CA ASP A 58 1.80 -20.49 -12.12
C ASP A 58 2.74 -21.66 -11.77
N ALA A 59 3.06 -21.81 -10.49
CA ALA A 59 4.02 -22.78 -9.95
C ALA A 59 5.43 -22.73 -10.57
N ASN A 60 5.77 -21.64 -11.24
CA ASN A 60 7.03 -21.40 -11.94
C ASN A 60 8.05 -20.58 -11.10
N THR A 61 7.69 -20.21 -9.87
CA THR A 61 8.55 -19.54 -8.90
C THR A 61 9.08 -20.51 -7.86
N PRO A 62 10.11 -20.14 -7.07
CA PRO A 62 10.64 -21.01 -6.01
C PRO A 62 9.59 -21.47 -4.98
N SER A 63 8.61 -20.62 -4.69
CA SER A 63 7.50 -20.92 -3.76
C SER A 63 6.50 -21.94 -4.32
N ARG A 64 6.46 -22.16 -5.64
CA ARG A 64 5.46 -22.98 -6.33
C ARG A 64 4.01 -22.54 -6.12
N ARG A 65 3.77 -21.29 -5.73
CA ARG A 65 2.43 -20.71 -5.66
C ARG A 65 1.81 -20.57 -7.04
N ARG A 66 0.48 -20.55 -7.07
CA ARG A 66 -0.29 -20.20 -8.27
C ARG A 66 -1.19 -19.03 -7.97
N VAL A 67 -1.25 -18.09 -8.90
CA VAL A 67 -2.15 -16.94 -8.83
C VAL A 67 -3.25 -17.10 -9.85
N LEU A 68 -4.50 -17.06 -9.39
CA LEU A 68 -5.68 -17.18 -10.23
C LEU A 68 -6.38 -15.82 -10.28
N ILE A 69 -6.86 -15.43 -11.46
CA ILE A 69 -7.73 -14.26 -11.68
C ILE A 69 -9.15 -14.78 -11.89
N ASN A 70 -10.11 -14.32 -11.10
CA ASN A 70 -11.50 -14.79 -11.18
C ASN A 70 -11.61 -16.31 -11.14
N GLY A 71 -10.74 -16.98 -10.38
CA GLY A 71 -10.69 -18.43 -10.24
C GLY A 71 -10.03 -19.19 -11.39
N ARG A 72 -9.47 -18.51 -12.40
CA ARG A 72 -8.80 -19.11 -13.56
C ARG A 72 -7.32 -18.76 -13.60
N PRO A 73 -6.45 -19.58 -14.19
CA PRO A 73 -5.06 -19.23 -14.46
C PRO A 73 -4.95 -17.90 -15.22
N ALA A 74 -3.95 -17.10 -14.88
CA ALA A 74 -3.74 -15.80 -15.52
C ALA A 74 -3.50 -15.93 -17.05
N SER A 75 -2.96 -17.05 -17.52
CA SER A 75 -2.77 -17.36 -18.94
C SER A 75 -4.08 -17.45 -19.73
N GLU A 76 -5.19 -17.72 -19.05
CA GLU A 76 -6.53 -17.76 -19.65
C GLU A 76 -7.23 -16.39 -19.63
N PHE A 77 -6.64 -15.41 -18.93
CA PHE A 77 -7.20 -14.07 -18.84
C PHE A 77 -6.80 -13.25 -20.08
N SER A 78 -7.76 -13.04 -20.98
CA SER A 78 -7.57 -12.32 -22.25
C SER A 78 -7.53 -10.81 -22.03
N GLY A 79 -6.65 -10.33 -21.15
CA GLY A 79 -6.36 -8.90 -21.01
C GLY A 79 -5.44 -8.41 -22.13
N SER A 80 -5.62 -7.17 -22.57
CA SER A 80 -4.65 -6.53 -23.48
C SER A 80 -3.26 -6.55 -22.82
N HIS A 81 -2.24 -7.05 -23.50
CA HIS A 81 -0.86 -7.12 -23.03
C HIS A 81 -0.30 -5.72 -22.62
N SER A 82 -0.93 -4.65 -23.11
CA SER A 82 -0.59 -3.26 -22.74
C SER A 82 -1.15 -2.80 -21.39
N LYS A 83 -1.99 -3.61 -20.73
CA LYS A 83 -2.63 -3.28 -19.45
C LYS A 83 -2.39 -4.38 -18.42
N HIS A 84 -1.16 -4.44 -17.90
CA HIS A 84 -0.89 -5.32 -16.76
C HIS A 84 -1.82 -4.93 -15.61
N PRO A 85 -2.59 -5.88 -15.03
CA PRO A 85 -3.62 -5.54 -14.04
C PRO A 85 -3.06 -5.17 -12.67
N ILE A 86 -1.77 -5.35 -12.48
CA ILE A 86 -1.08 -5.18 -11.19
C ILE A 86 -0.10 -4.04 -11.27
N ALA A 87 -0.14 -3.13 -10.31
CA ALA A 87 0.89 -2.14 -10.05
C ALA A 87 1.64 -2.53 -8.78
N LEU A 88 2.96 -2.63 -8.85
CA LEU A 88 3.84 -2.85 -7.70
C LEU A 88 4.62 -1.57 -7.39
N ILE A 89 4.47 -1.07 -6.17
CA ILE A 89 5.21 0.08 -5.65
C ILE A 89 6.06 -0.40 -4.48
N THR A 90 7.37 -0.29 -4.62
CA THR A 90 8.35 -0.66 -3.59
C THR A 90 9.04 0.59 -3.04
N GLN A 91 9.80 0.42 -1.97
CA GLN A 91 10.64 1.51 -1.44
C GLN A 91 11.70 2.02 -2.43
N HIS A 92 12.04 1.24 -3.46
CA HIS A 92 13.04 1.57 -4.48
C HIS A 92 12.43 2.04 -5.80
N THR A 93 11.12 2.00 -5.93
CA THR A 93 10.44 2.49 -7.14
C THR A 93 10.60 4.00 -7.23
N ASN A 94 11.14 4.48 -8.35
CA ASN A 94 11.35 5.89 -8.62
C ASN A 94 10.96 6.22 -10.07
N PHE A 95 10.64 7.48 -10.31
CA PHE A 95 10.47 7.97 -11.67
C PHE A 95 11.84 8.13 -12.36
N LEU A 96 11.91 7.71 -13.61
CA LEU A 96 13.09 7.86 -14.46
C LEU A 96 12.81 8.90 -15.57
N SER A 97 12.47 10.11 -15.17
CA SER A 97 12.10 11.17 -16.09
C SER A 97 12.47 12.53 -15.52
N ASP A 98 13.04 13.41 -16.36
CA ASP A 98 13.33 14.81 -16.02
C ASP A 98 12.20 15.76 -16.41
N LEU A 99 11.07 15.23 -16.90
CA LEU A 99 9.91 16.04 -17.25
C LEU A 99 9.33 16.71 -16.01
N PRO A 100 8.74 17.91 -16.15
CA PRO A 100 7.89 18.46 -15.11
C PRO A 100 6.75 17.52 -14.75
N VAL A 101 6.37 17.49 -13.46
CA VAL A 101 5.33 16.60 -12.93
C VAL A 101 4.07 16.62 -13.77
N HIS A 102 3.51 17.81 -14.03
CA HIS A 102 2.30 17.96 -14.84
C HIS A 102 2.45 17.33 -16.24
N ARG A 103 3.58 17.59 -16.92
CA ARG A 103 3.81 17.06 -18.27
C ARG A 103 3.94 15.55 -18.29
N PHE A 104 4.59 14.97 -17.27
CA PHE A 104 4.69 13.53 -17.11
C PHE A 104 3.31 12.89 -16.91
N LEU A 105 2.52 13.40 -15.96
CA LEU A 105 1.18 12.89 -15.68
C LEU A 105 0.27 13.03 -16.90
N ARG A 106 0.35 14.15 -17.61
CA ARG A 106 -0.43 14.37 -18.83
C ARG A 106 -0.10 13.34 -19.91
N MET A 107 1.18 13.11 -20.17
CA MET A 107 1.61 12.09 -21.13
C MET A 107 1.13 10.69 -20.74
N HIS A 108 1.18 10.36 -19.44
CA HIS A 108 0.70 9.07 -18.93
C HIS A 108 -0.83 8.96 -19.05
N ALA A 109 -1.56 10.05 -18.77
CA ALA A 109 -3.00 10.10 -18.93
C ALA A 109 -3.43 9.91 -20.40
N ASP A 110 -2.73 10.55 -21.34
CA ASP A 110 -3.00 10.42 -22.78
C ASP A 110 -2.82 8.96 -23.27
N ILE A 111 -1.88 8.21 -22.68
CA ILE A 111 -1.65 6.79 -22.99
C ILE A 111 -2.72 5.89 -22.37
N ARG A 112 -3.15 6.17 -21.14
CA ARG A 112 -4.00 5.28 -20.34
C ARG A 112 -5.48 5.63 -20.38
N GLN A 113 -5.81 6.91 -20.41
CA GLN A 113 -7.17 7.44 -20.25
C GLN A 113 -7.37 8.67 -21.14
N SER A 114 -7.22 8.53 -22.46
CA SER A 114 -7.24 9.62 -23.42
C SER A 114 -8.47 10.55 -23.34
N ASP A 115 -9.59 10.06 -22.81
CA ASP A 115 -10.86 10.80 -22.80
C ASP A 115 -10.99 11.79 -21.62
N LYS A 116 -10.17 11.66 -20.57
CA LYS A 116 -10.28 12.49 -19.34
C LYS A 116 -9.30 13.67 -19.28
N GLY A 117 -8.24 13.63 -20.05
CA GLY A 117 -7.31 14.74 -20.24
C GLY A 117 -6.81 15.37 -18.94
N GLU A 118 -6.98 16.69 -18.83
CA GLU A 118 -6.48 17.50 -17.71
C GLU A 118 -7.15 17.16 -16.36
N THR A 119 -8.41 16.77 -16.38
CA THR A 119 -9.15 16.46 -15.15
C THR A 119 -8.50 15.33 -14.37
N VAL A 120 -8.05 14.26 -15.06
CA VAL A 120 -7.41 13.12 -14.36
C VAL A 120 -6.02 13.47 -13.84
N VAL A 121 -5.32 14.40 -14.46
CA VAL A 121 -4.03 14.92 -13.97
C VAL A 121 -4.25 15.66 -12.66
N GLN A 122 -5.24 16.55 -12.60
CA GLN A 122 -5.56 17.30 -11.39
C GLN A 122 -6.03 16.36 -10.26
N GLU A 123 -6.93 15.41 -10.56
CA GLU A 123 -7.36 14.39 -9.60
C GLU A 123 -6.18 13.60 -9.01
N THR A 124 -5.17 13.28 -9.84
CA THR A 124 -3.96 12.56 -9.41
C THR A 124 -3.11 13.43 -8.48
N LEU A 125 -2.91 14.70 -8.81
CA LEU A 125 -2.16 15.64 -7.98
C LEU A 125 -2.87 15.88 -6.64
N ASP A 126 -4.18 16.10 -6.67
CA ASP A 126 -4.99 16.32 -5.46
C ASP A 126 -4.96 15.10 -4.54
N PHE A 127 -5.02 13.91 -5.11
CA PHE A 127 -4.90 12.67 -4.34
C PHE A 127 -3.48 12.53 -3.75
N ALA A 128 -2.42 12.75 -4.54
CA ALA A 128 -1.05 12.69 -4.07
C ALA A 128 -0.79 13.70 -2.94
N ASN A 129 -1.29 14.93 -3.08
CA ASN A 129 -1.14 15.99 -2.08
C ASN A 129 -1.85 15.69 -0.75
N GLN A 130 -2.89 14.85 -0.74
CA GLN A 130 -3.50 14.38 0.50
C GLN A 130 -2.62 13.36 1.26
N LEU A 131 -1.66 12.74 0.57
CA LEU A 131 -0.77 11.72 1.12
C LEU A 131 0.54 12.29 1.65
N THR A 132 0.92 13.51 1.23
CA THR A 132 2.20 14.15 1.61
C THR A 132 1.98 15.25 2.64
N GLY A 133 3.03 15.53 3.43
CA GLY A 133 3.05 16.72 4.31
C GLY A 133 3.45 18.02 3.59
N GLU A 134 3.99 17.91 2.36
CA GLU A 134 4.43 19.04 1.54
C GLU A 134 3.82 18.91 0.15
N PRO A 135 3.13 19.94 -0.36
CA PRO A 135 2.47 19.85 -1.66
C PRO A 135 3.46 19.64 -2.80
N ILE A 136 3.05 18.86 -3.78
CA ILE A 136 3.80 18.63 -5.01
C ILE A 136 3.58 19.83 -5.93
N ILE A 137 4.67 20.46 -6.31
CA ILE A 137 4.65 21.57 -7.29
C ILE A 137 4.69 20.95 -8.70
N GLU A 138 3.66 21.19 -9.48
CA GLU A 138 3.48 20.57 -10.80
C GLU A 138 4.54 20.93 -11.85
N THR A 139 5.23 22.05 -11.65
CA THR A 139 6.25 22.58 -12.58
C THR A 139 7.66 22.07 -12.32
N ILE A 140 7.92 21.44 -11.16
CA ILE A 140 9.25 20.88 -10.86
C ILE A 140 9.49 19.56 -11.61
N GLY A 141 10.75 19.22 -11.82
CA GLY A 141 11.14 17.94 -12.41
C GLY A 141 10.78 16.74 -11.55
N MET A 142 10.39 15.63 -12.18
CA MET A 142 10.07 14.37 -11.47
C MET A 142 11.22 13.88 -10.59
N THR A 143 12.47 14.16 -10.97
CA THR A 143 13.68 13.79 -10.22
C THR A 143 13.95 14.70 -9.01
N GLU A 144 13.28 15.85 -8.92
CA GLU A 144 13.43 16.82 -7.82
C GLU A 144 12.47 16.52 -6.65
N LEU A 145 11.52 15.59 -6.84
CA LEU A 145 10.57 15.19 -5.82
C LEU A 145 11.28 14.56 -4.61
N SER A 146 10.87 14.95 -3.42
CA SER A 146 11.28 14.24 -2.20
C SER A 146 10.82 12.78 -2.23
N GLY A 147 11.45 11.90 -1.45
CA GLY A 147 11.05 10.49 -1.40
C GLY A 147 9.58 10.28 -1.02
N GLY A 148 9.03 11.13 -0.14
CA GLY A 148 7.62 11.12 0.23
C GLY A 148 6.70 11.54 -0.93
N GLN A 149 7.03 12.63 -1.61
CA GLN A 149 6.30 13.12 -2.77
C GLN A 149 6.34 12.10 -3.91
N THR A 150 7.50 11.50 -4.19
CA THR A 150 7.66 10.47 -5.22
C THR A 150 6.71 9.30 -4.99
N ARG A 151 6.63 8.76 -3.76
CA ARG A 151 5.77 7.60 -3.46
C ARG A 151 4.30 7.95 -3.42
N ALA A 152 3.96 9.13 -2.91
CA ALA A 152 2.59 9.62 -2.96
C ALA A 152 2.11 9.76 -4.42
N LEU A 153 2.96 10.28 -5.30
CA LEU A 153 2.65 10.44 -6.71
C LEU A 153 2.59 9.10 -7.44
N LEU A 154 3.50 8.15 -7.15
CA LEU A 154 3.44 6.78 -7.69
C LEU A 154 2.13 6.08 -7.31
N LEU A 155 1.72 6.20 -6.04
CA LEU A 155 0.46 5.62 -5.58
C LEU A 155 -0.74 6.29 -6.25
N ALA A 156 -0.75 7.62 -6.30
CA ALA A 156 -1.81 8.37 -6.96
C ALA A 156 -1.93 8.02 -8.45
N ASP A 157 -0.82 7.96 -9.14
CA ASP A 157 -0.76 7.58 -10.54
C ASP A 157 -1.30 6.16 -10.79
N ALA A 158 -0.88 5.18 -9.99
CA ALA A 158 -1.36 3.80 -10.09
C ALA A 158 -2.88 3.68 -9.81
N VAL A 159 -3.39 4.47 -8.85
CA VAL A 159 -4.81 4.45 -8.47
C VAL A 159 -5.68 5.18 -9.50
N VAL A 160 -5.27 6.35 -9.95
CA VAL A 160 -6.10 7.27 -10.75
C VAL A 160 -5.83 7.08 -12.24
N ILE A 161 -4.64 7.45 -12.74
CA ILE A 161 -4.30 7.38 -14.17
C ILE A 161 -4.15 5.93 -14.63
N GLY A 162 -3.31 5.15 -13.95
CA GLY A 162 -3.05 3.74 -14.28
C GLY A 162 -4.28 2.88 -14.13
N ASN A 163 -5.17 3.27 -13.24
CA ASN A 163 -6.41 2.58 -12.91
C ASN A 163 -6.22 1.07 -12.71
N SER A 164 -5.08 0.68 -12.12
CA SER A 164 -4.75 -0.72 -11.86
C SER A 164 -5.74 -1.31 -10.85
N PRO A 165 -6.39 -2.44 -11.15
CA PRO A 165 -7.33 -3.07 -10.22
C PRO A 165 -6.65 -3.67 -8.98
N ILE A 166 -5.36 -4.02 -9.09
CA ILE A 166 -4.58 -4.62 -8.00
C ILE A 166 -3.34 -3.74 -7.78
N ILE A 167 -3.15 -3.29 -6.55
CA ILE A 167 -2.01 -2.44 -6.16
C ILE A 167 -1.28 -3.09 -5.01
N LEU A 168 -0.02 -3.40 -5.25
CA LEU A 168 0.89 -4.03 -4.32
C LEU A 168 1.86 -2.97 -3.77
N LEU A 169 1.97 -2.89 -2.45
CA LEU A 169 2.69 -1.84 -1.74
C LEU A 169 3.71 -2.49 -0.79
N ASP A 170 5.00 -2.39 -1.12
CA ASP A 170 6.08 -3.00 -0.33
C ASP A 170 6.81 -1.95 0.49
N GLU A 171 6.65 -2.02 1.82
CA GLU A 171 7.32 -1.18 2.82
C GLU A 171 7.23 0.33 2.56
N ILE A 172 6.06 0.81 2.12
CA ILE A 172 5.85 2.23 1.82
C ILE A 172 5.85 3.12 3.06
N GLU A 173 5.76 2.52 4.26
CA GLU A 173 5.78 3.23 5.54
C GLU A 173 7.05 4.02 5.81
N ASN A 174 8.15 3.66 5.19
CA ASN A 174 9.45 4.34 5.34
C ASN A 174 9.55 5.65 4.54
N ALA A 175 8.51 6.03 3.83
CA ALA A 175 8.55 6.99 2.73
C ALA A 175 8.04 8.40 3.04
N GLY A 176 7.68 8.72 4.28
CA GLY A 176 7.16 10.06 4.61
C GLY A 176 5.71 10.33 4.17
N ILE A 177 4.95 9.29 3.82
CA ILE A 177 3.53 9.37 3.51
C ILE A 177 2.70 9.33 4.80
N HIS A 178 1.59 10.05 4.82
CA HIS A 178 0.58 9.97 5.89
C HIS A 178 -0.17 8.63 5.82
N ARG A 179 0.33 7.61 6.52
CA ARG A 179 -0.07 6.20 6.41
C ARG A 179 -1.54 5.95 6.70
N THR A 180 -2.05 6.50 7.81
CA THR A 180 -3.46 6.37 8.19
C THR A 180 -4.36 7.03 7.16
N LYS A 181 -3.99 8.24 6.71
CA LYS A 181 -4.71 8.96 5.67
C LYS A 181 -4.72 8.20 4.35
N ALA A 182 -3.59 7.56 3.99
CA ALA A 182 -3.51 6.72 2.81
C ALA A 182 -4.52 5.57 2.87
N LEU A 183 -4.55 4.82 3.97
CA LEU A 183 -5.51 3.72 4.14
C LEU A 183 -6.96 4.20 4.06
N GLU A 184 -7.31 5.29 4.77
CA GLU A 184 -8.65 5.87 4.73
C GLU A 184 -9.08 6.24 3.30
N LEU A 185 -8.19 6.85 2.52
CA LEU A 185 -8.45 7.23 1.14
C LEU A 185 -8.57 6.01 0.23
N LEU A 186 -7.71 5.00 0.42
CA LEU A 186 -7.69 3.80 -0.43
C LEU A 186 -8.93 2.93 -0.25
N HIS A 187 -9.52 2.87 0.95
CA HIS A 187 -10.81 2.21 1.18
C HIS A 187 -11.96 2.80 0.34
N GLY A 188 -11.82 4.04 -0.13
CA GLY A 188 -12.79 4.66 -1.04
C GLY A 188 -12.76 4.12 -2.48
N PHE A 189 -11.72 3.38 -2.85
CA PHE A 189 -11.56 2.82 -4.19
C PHE A 189 -11.96 1.35 -4.24
N GLN A 190 -12.69 0.96 -5.28
CA GLN A 190 -13.02 -0.44 -5.57
C GLN A 190 -11.82 -1.13 -6.24
N LYS A 191 -10.74 -1.36 -5.46
CA LYS A 191 -9.49 -1.99 -5.90
C LYS A 191 -8.99 -2.95 -4.83
N ILE A 192 -8.10 -3.86 -5.19
CA ILE A 192 -7.41 -4.74 -4.24
C ILE A 192 -6.11 -4.05 -3.85
N PHE A 193 -5.93 -3.78 -2.56
CA PHE A 193 -4.68 -3.26 -2.00
C PHE A 193 -4.01 -4.31 -1.13
N VAL A 194 -2.74 -4.59 -1.42
CA VAL A 194 -1.92 -5.52 -0.64
C VAL A 194 -0.70 -4.77 -0.10
N PHE A 195 -0.62 -4.66 1.22
CA PHE A 195 0.48 -4.00 1.92
C PHE A 195 1.44 -5.05 2.51
N VAL A 196 2.67 -5.04 2.11
CA VAL A 196 3.74 -5.67 2.89
C VAL A 196 4.23 -4.66 3.91
N THR A 197 4.08 -4.96 5.19
CA THR A 197 4.34 -3.97 6.25
C THR A 197 4.88 -4.58 7.53
N HIS A 198 5.64 -3.78 8.25
CA HIS A 198 6.02 -3.97 9.65
C HIS A 198 5.27 -3.01 10.59
N ASP A 199 4.50 -2.08 10.02
CA ASP A 199 3.77 -1.07 10.77
C ASP A 199 2.50 -1.66 11.38
N PRO A 200 2.36 -1.67 12.72
CA PRO A 200 1.18 -2.21 13.38
C PRO A 200 -0.11 -1.47 12.99
N ARG A 201 -0.03 -0.19 12.62
CA ARG A 201 -1.21 0.59 12.20
C ARG A 201 -1.77 0.08 10.89
N ILE A 202 -0.91 -0.11 9.88
CA ILE A 202 -1.32 -0.65 8.58
C ILE A 202 -1.90 -2.05 8.78
N ALA A 203 -1.24 -2.87 9.61
CA ALA A 203 -1.68 -4.24 9.89
C ALA A 203 -3.04 -4.31 10.60
N LEU A 204 -3.34 -3.38 11.52
CA LEU A 204 -4.59 -3.37 12.30
C LEU A 204 -5.73 -2.63 11.58
N LEU A 205 -5.42 -1.68 10.69
CA LEU A 205 -6.40 -0.95 9.90
C LEU A 205 -6.78 -1.65 8.60
N SER A 206 -6.02 -2.68 8.18
CA SER A 206 -6.38 -3.54 7.07
C SER A 206 -7.58 -4.42 7.44
N ASP A 207 -8.41 -4.79 6.45
CA ASP A 207 -9.57 -5.65 6.68
C ASP A 207 -9.17 -7.02 7.20
N ARG A 208 -8.02 -7.50 6.73
CA ARG A 208 -7.42 -8.79 7.12
C ARG A 208 -5.92 -8.81 6.86
N ARG A 209 -5.26 -9.77 7.48
CA ARG A 209 -3.81 -9.93 7.31
C ARG A 209 -3.42 -11.39 7.09
N VAL A 210 -2.46 -11.61 6.20
CA VAL A 210 -1.82 -12.91 5.97
C VAL A 210 -0.50 -12.94 6.72
N VAL A 211 -0.34 -13.96 7.56
CA VAL A 211 0.86 -14.16 8.37
C VAL A 211 1.85 -15.03 7.61
N MET A 212 3.07 -14.52 7.42
CA MET A 212 4.17 -15.22 6.75
C MET A 212 5.23 -15.70 7.74
N LYS A 213 5.72 -16.94 7.56
CA LYS A 213 6.85 -17.50 8.32
C LYS A 213 7.60 -18.51 7.46
N ASN A 214 8.93 -18.46 7.46
CA ASN A 214 9.79 -19.40 6.71
C ASN A 214 9.43 -19.57 5.22
N GLY A 215 9.02 -18.48 4.57
CA GLY A 215 8.63 -18.49 3.16
C GLY A 215 7.21 -18.98 2.90
N ALA A 216 6.45 -19.36 3.93
CA ALA A 216 5.13 -19.97 3.82
C ALA A 216 4.03 -19.08 4.41
N MET A 217 2.85 -19.07 3.77
CA MET A 217 1.61 -18.55 4.34
C MET A 217 1.17 -19.46 5.50
N GLN A 218 1.05 -18.89 6.70
CA GLN A 218 0.69 -19.64 7.90
C GLN A 218 -0.80 -19.65 8.17
N LYS A 219 -1.39 -18.46 8.18
CA LYS A 219 -2.80 -18.25 8.47
C LYS A 219 -3.25 -16.89 7.96
N GLU A 220 -4.54 -16.74 7.81
CA GLU A 220 -5.24 -15.47 7.59
C GLU A 220 -5.94 -15.08 8.89
N ILE A 221 -5.91 -13.79 9.22
CA ILE A 221 -6.56 -13.21 10.40
C ILE A 221 -7.44 -12.07 9.90
N GLN A 222 -8.72 -12.11 10.20
CA GLN A 222 -9.64 -11.01 9.95
C GLN A 222 -9.55 -9.98 11.08
N ALA A 223 -9.67 -8.71 10.74
CA ALA A 223 -9.65 -7.64 11.74
C ALA A 223 -10.94 -7.66 12.57
N GLU A 224 -10.81 -7.89 13.86
CA GLU A 224 -11.91 -7.87 14.82
C GLU A 224 -12.21 -6.45 15.31
N ALA A 225 -13.40 -6.24 15.86
CA ALA A 225 -13.82 -4.93 16.39
C ALA A 225 -12.90 -4.40 17.49
N ASP A 226 -12.31 -5.30 18.28
CA ASP A 226 -11.36 -4.95 19.34
C ASP A 226 -10.01 -4.46 18.77
N GLU A 227 -9.52 -5.11 17.73
CA GLU A 227 -8.31 -4.67 17.01
C GLU A 227 -8.52 -3.32 16.32
N LYS A 228 -9.70 -3.05 15.78
CA LYS A 228 -10.04 -1.74 15.20
C LYS A 228 -10.06 -0.65 16.28
N ARG A 229 -10.49 -0.94 17.50
CA ARG A 229 -10.37 -0.02 18.65
C ARG A 229 -8.92 0.21 19.03
N ALA A 230 -8.11 -0.85 19.11
CA ALA A 230 -6.68 -0.73 19.36
C ALA A 230 -5.97 0.11 18.29
N ALA A 231 -6.34 -0.04 17.01
CA ALA A 231 -5.83 0.78 15.91
C ALA A 231 -6.13 2.28 16.10
N GLN A 232 -7.32 2.63 16.61
CA GLN A 232 -7.67 4.02 16.92
C GLN A 232 -6.79 4.62 18.02
N GLU A 233 -6.47 3.84 19.07
CA GLU A 233 -5.57 4.30 20.13
C GLU A 233 -4.13 4.46 19.60
N ILE A 234 -3.65 3.52 18.78
CA ILE A 234 -2.34 3.64 18.12
C ILE A 234 -2.30 4.87 17.20
N LYS A 235 -3.40 5.19 16.51
CA LYS A 235 -3.51 6.41 15.69
C LYS A 235 -3.26 7.67 16.52
N LYS A 236 -3.87 7.80 17.70
CA LYS A 236 -3.67 8.96 18.58
C LYS A 236 -2.19 9.14 18.97
N LEU A 237 -1.50 8.04 19.26
CA LEU A 237 -0.06 8.07 19.56
C LEU A 237 0.77 8.50 18.36
N ASP A 238 0.40 8.06 17.17
CA ASP A 238 1.10 8.43 15.94
C ASP A 238 0.91 9.90 15.59
N ASP A 239 -0.31 10.41 15.71
CA ASP A 239 -0.63 11.82 15.49
C ASP A 239 0.18 12.69 16.46
N LEU A 240 0.33 12.27 17.73
CA LEU A 240 1.21 12.93 18.70
C LEU A 240 2.68 12.91 18.25
N ILE A 241 3.19 11.77 17.77
CA ILE A 241 4.57 11.69 17.29
C ILE A 241 4.79 12.61 16.08
N LEU A 242 3.80 12.71 15.18
CA LEU A 242 3.87 13.63 14.04
C LEU A 242 3.89 15.10 14.50
N GLU A 243 3.07 15.46 15.47
CA GLU A 243 3.07 16.80 16.08
C GLU A 243 4.44 17.14 16.69
N LEU A 244 4.99 16.24 17.52
CA LEU A 244 6.31 16.44 18.13
C LEU A 244 7.42 16.57 17.09
N ARG A 245 7.35 15.81 16.00
CA ARG A 245 8.29 15.95 14.87
C ARG A 245 8.18 17.33 14.21
N ALA A 246 6.96 17.85 14.04
CA ALA A 246 6.75 19.18 13.47
C ALA A 246 7.35 20.28 14.38
N ILE A 247 7.15 20.20 15.69
CA ILE A 247 7.75 21.11 16.67
C ILE A 247 9.28 21.11 16.55
N ILE A 248 9.90 19.92 16.52
CA ILE A 248 11.35 19.77 16.39
C ILE A 248 11.86 20.33 15.04
N ARG A 249 11.14 20.11 13.95
CA ARG A 249 11.52 20.63 12.62
C ARG A 249 11.47 22.16 12.56
N ASN A 250 10.57 22.79 13.31
CA ASN A 250 10.48 24.25 13.44
C ASN A 250 11.59 24.84 14.33
N GLY A 251 12.44 24.00 14.93
CA GLY A 251 13.53 24.42 15.80
C GLY A 251 13.12 24.60 17.27
N ASP A 252 11.89 24.25 17.61
CA ASP A 252 11.37 24.36 18.98
C ASP A 252 11.80 23.17 19.84
N ARG A 253 11.84 23.39 21.17
CA ARG A 253 12.23 22.34 22.12
C ARG A 253 11.03 21.53 22.59
N VAL A 254 11.19 20.21 22.60
CA VAL A 254 10.24 19.29 23.21
C VAL A 254 10.77 18.91 24.59
N GLY A 255 10.20 19.52 25.64
CA GLY A 255 10.50 19.19 27.04
C GLY A 255 9.51 18.21 27.64
N ALA A 256 9.82 17.70 28.85
CA ALA A 256 8.96 16.74 29.55
C ALA A 256 7.55 17.29 29.80
N ALA A 257 7.44 18.56 30.22
CA ALA A 257 6.15 19.22 30.49
C ALA A 257 5.24 19.26 29.23
N LEU A 258 5.79 19.60 28.07
CA LEU A 258 5.04 19.61 26.81
C LEU A 258 4.59 18.20 26.44
N LEU A 259 5.47 17.20 26.60
CA LEU A 259 5.12 15.82 26.32
C LEU A 259 3.99 15.32 27.22
N GLU A 260 4.05 15.62 28.53
CA GLU A 260 2.99 15.28 29.49
C GLU A 260 1.66 15.94 29.14
N GLU A 261 1.67 17.24 28.80
CA GLU A 261 0.47 17.97 28.35
C GLU A 261 -0.18 17.29 27.15
N ARG A 262 0.61 16.92 26.14
CA ARG A 262 0.13 16.29 24.92
C ARG A 262 -0.38 14.86 25.14
N LEU A 263 0.31 14.06 25.94
CA LEU A 263 -0.15 12.73 26.35
C LEU A 263 -1.49 12.82 27.09
N HIS A 264 -1.63 13.80 27.98
CA HIS A 264 -2.89 14.01 28.70
C HIS A 264 -4.03 14.40 27.76
N ALA A 265 -3.76 15.24 26.75
CA ALA A 265 -4.74 15.66 25.74
C ALA A 265 -5.33 14.49 24.94
N ILE A 266 -4.54 13.43 24.68
CA ILE A 266 -5.00 12.22 23.99
C ILE A 266 -5.54 11.15 24.95
N GLY A 267 -5.70 11.48 26.25
CA GLY A 267 -6.31 10.59 27.25
C GLY A 267 -5.35 9.68 28.00
N TYR A 268 -4.04 9.79 27.77
CA TYR A 268 -3.05 9.04 28.55
C TYR A 268 -2.76 9.79 29.85
N ARG A 269 -3.08 9.15 30.97
CA ARG A 269 -2.72 9.64 32.31
C ARG A 269 -1.43 8.94 32.75
N ASN A 270 -0.43 9.71 33.18
CA ASN A 270 0.73 9.13 33.83
C ASN A 270 0.27 8.40 35.11
N GLY A 271 0.29 7.09 35.06
CA GLY A 271 0.10 6.23 36.23
C GLY A 271 1.37 6.13 37.10
N VAL A 272 2.21 7.14 37.11
CA VAL A 272 3.34 7.23 38.03
C VAL A 272 2.90 8.09 39.20
N THR A 273 2.25 7.45 40.12
CA THR A 273 2.25 7.95 41.52
C THR A 273 3.64 7.65 42.07
N PRO A 274 4.27 8.60 42.76
CA PRO A 274 5.61 8.43 43.32
C PRO A 274 5.69 7.32 44.37
#